data_15a170868bc7fc6fa22da8604350aaca
#
_entry.id   15a170868bc7fc6fa22da8604350aaca
#
_cell.length_a   1.000
_cell.length_b   1.000
_cell.length_c   1.000
_cell.angle_alpha   90.00
_cell.angle_beta   90.00
_cell.angle_gamma   90.00
#
_symmetry.space_group_name_H-M   'P 1'
#
loop_
_entity.id
_entity.type
_entity.pdbx_description
1 polymer ?
#
loop_
_entity_poly.entity_id
_entity_poly.type
_entity_poly.pdbx_seq_one_letter_code
_entity_poly.pdbx_strand_id
1 'polypeptide(L)'
;MKKTVLLVLLLLVSAPAFAADIKTGEELIAAMHKKYDGKWYKTLTFVQKTITHKPDGTTSAETWYEAMSLPGKLRIDIDPTEKGNGILFADGKVFSFRDGKTTGGRPFVHPLMVLGFDVYGQPVETTISQVKGMGIDLSVIRQDKWLGKDVYVVGAKSGDAATPQFWVDKKTLVFVRLIQAAGRDKKSVAETQFNKYVKAKGGWVAAEVLFFIDGKATTTEEYSDIQADVALDADLWNPEKWTSVDRTYYKKK
;
A
#
# COMPACT_ATOMS: atom_id res chain seq x y z
N MET A 1 44.37 -57.25 7.39
CA MET A 1 44.46 -55.83 7.79
C MET A 1 43.15 -55.14 7.36
N LYS A 2 42.20 -54.90 8.28
CA LYS A 2 40.92 -54.22 8.01
C LYS A 2 41.12 -52.71 8.25
N LYS A 3 40.95 -51.89 7.21
CA LYS A 3 41.00 -50.42 7.32
C LYS A 3 39.61 -49.92 7.72
N THR A 4 39.51 -49.41 8.94
CA THR A 4 38.30 -48.73 9.43
C THR A 4 38.32 -47.30 8.92
N VAL A 5 37.35 -46.93 8.07
CA VAL A 5 37.10 -45.57 7.61
C VAL A 5 36.22 -44.88 8.60
N LEU A 6 36.73 -43.88 9.33
CA LEU A 6 35.99 -43.06 10.28
C LEU A 6 35.30 -41.94 9.51
N LEU A 7 33.98 -42.00 9.35
CA LEU A 7 33.13 -40.98 8.74
C LEU A 7 32.85 -39.90 9.79
N VAL A 8 33.51 -38.74 9.68
CA VAL A 8 33.23 -37.58 10.52
C VAL A 8 32.02 -36.83 9.95
N LEU A 9 30.87 -36.94 10.61
CA LEU A 9 29.66 -36.20 10.27
C LEU A 9 29.77 -34.78 10.83
N LEU A 10 30.04 -33.77 9.96
CA LEU A 10 30.00 -32.36 10.33
C LEU A 10 28.53 -31.93 10.48
N LEU A 11 28.04 -31.82 11.70
CA LEU A 11 26.76 -31.16 12.03
C LEU A 11 26.94 -29.65 11.84
N LEU A 12 26.45 -29.12 10.72
CA LEU A 12 26.25 -27.68 10.52
C LEU A 12 25.10 -27.22 11.45
N VAL A 13 25.48 -26.73 12.63
CA VAL A 13 24.57 -26.00 13.51
C VAL A 13 24.32 -24.64 12.85
N SER A 14 23.21 -24.53 12.13
CA SER A 14 22.69 -23.22 11.69
C SER A 14 22.25 -22.45 12.93
N ALA A 15 23.09 -21.52 13.40
CA ALA A 15 22.67 -20.55 14.40
C ALA A 15 21.47 -19.78 13.89
N PRO A 16 20.39 -19.60 14.69
CA PRO A 16 19.30 -18.72 14.30
C PRO A 16 19.89 -17.33 14.10
N ALA A 17 19.78 -16.79 12.88
CA ALA A 17 20.08 -15.39 12.64
C ALA A 17 19.08 -14.60 13.50
N PHE A 18 19.54 -14.06 14.62
CA PHE A 18 18.78 -13.08 15.39
C PHE A 18 18.48 -11.93 14.43
N ALA A 19 17.23 -11.77 14.05
CA ALA A 19 16.78 -10.58 13.35
C ALA A 19 17.16 -9.39 14.24
N ALA A 20 18.02 -8.49 13.75
CA ALA A 20 18.42 -7.31 14.48
C ALA A 20 17.15 -6.59 14.96
N ASP A 21 17.15 -6.20 16.25
CA ASP A 21 16.00 -5.56 16.86
C ASP A 21 15.78 -4.20 16.17
N ILE A 22 14.65 -4.04 15.49
CA ILE A 22 14.31 -2.82 14.76
C ILE A 22 14.00 -1.73 15.78
N LYS A 23 14.79 -0.64 15.80
CA LYS A 23 14.76 0.42 16.81
C LYS A 23 14.25 1.75 16.31
N THR A 24 14.16 1.94 14.98
CA THR A 24 13.67 3.17 14.35
C THR A 24 12.74 2.86 13.19
N GLY A 25 11.93 3.86 12.79
CA GLY A 25 11.07 3.75 11.61
C GLY A 25 11.88 3.62 10.32
N GLU A 26 13.06 4.26 10.25
CA GLU A 26 13.98 4.11 9.12
C GLU A 26 14.47 2.66 8.99
N GLU A 27 14.86 2.03 10.10
CA GLU A 27 15.26 0.61 10.10
C GLU A 27 14.10 -0.31 9.70
N LEU A 28 12.86 0.01 10.12
CA LEU A 28 11.67 -0.74 9.71
C LEU A 28 11.42 -0.61 8.20
N ILE A 29 11.48 0.59 7.64
CA ILE A 29 11.34 0.84 6.20
C ILE A 29 12.41 0.06 5.42
N ALA A 30 13.66 0.11 5.87
CA ALA A 30 14.76 -0.65 5.27
C ALA A 30 14.52 -2.17 5.34
N ALA A 31 13.97 -2.68 6.45
CA ALA A 31 13.63 -4.09 6.61
C ALA A 31 12.47 -4.51 5.70
N MET A 32 11.42 -3.66 5.53
CA MET A 32 10.32 -3.89 4.60
C MET A 32 10.86 -4.00 3.17
N HIS A 33 11.65 -3.03 2.73
CA HIS A 33 12.29 -3.04 1.41
C HIS A 33 13.14 -4.31 1.23
N LYS A 34 14.12 -4.55 2.11
CA LYS A 34 15.06 -5.69 2.02
C LYS A 34 14.35 -7.04 1.93
N LYS A 35 13.23 -7.22 2.63
CA LYS A 35 12.47 -8.48 2.62
C LYS A 35 11.90 -8.80 1.25
N TYR A 36 11.49 -7.78 0.49
CA TYR A 36 10.75 -7.92 -0.75
C TYR A 36 11.49 -7.43 -1.99
N ASP A 37 12.70 -6.87 -1.83
CA ASP A 37 13.53 -6.39 -2.93
C ASP A 37 13.71 -7.47 -4.01
N GLY A 38 13.44 -7.09 -5.26
CA GLY A 38 13.47 -7.99 -6.41
C GLY A 38 12.37 -9.07 -6.45
N LYS A 39 11.47 -9.12 -5.45
CA LYS A 39 10.41 -10.14 -5.34
C LYS A 39 9.01 -9.55 -5.46
N TRP A 40 8.81 -8.30 -5.01
CA TRP A 40 7.52 -7.63 -5.11
C TRP A 40 7.14 -7.42 -6.57
N TYR A 41 5.86 -7.51 -6.88
CA TYR A 41 5.36 -7.26 -8.23
C TYR A 41 5.64 -5.81 -8.68
N LYS A 42 5.80 -5.62 -9.99
CA LYS A 42 6.04 -4.29 -10.59
C LYS A 42 4.76 -3.63 -11.08
N THR A 43 3.80 -4.43 -11.50
CA THR A 43 2.49 -3.97 -11.93
C THR A 43 1.39 -4.75 -11.26
N LEU A 44 0.25 -4.11 -11.07
CA LEU A 44 -0.93 -4.73 -10.47
C LEU A 44 -2.18 -4.20 -11.17
N THR A 45 -3.16 -5.07 -11.38
CA THR A 45 -4.52 -4.67 -11.76
C THR A 45 -5.53 -5.36 -10.86
N PHE A 46 -6.63 -4.70 -10.60
CA PHE A 46 -7.75 -5.26 -9.85
C PHE A 46 -9.04 -4.51 -10.14
N VAL A 47 -10.15 -5.13 -9.81
CA VAL A 47 -11.48 -4.50 -9.78
C VAL A 47 -11.79 -4.18 -8.34
N GLN A 48 -12.15 -2.93 -8.07
CA GLN A 48 -12.52 -2.44 -6.76
C GLN A 48 -14.01 -2.15 -6.71
N LYS A 49 -14.68 -2.69 -5.71
CA LYS A 49 -16.00 -2.24 -5.29
C LYS A 49 -15.82 -1.23 -4.16
N THR A 50 -16.14 0.03 -4.45
CA THR A 50 -16.06 1.15 -3.50
C THR A 50 -17.43 1.38 -2.87
N ILE A 51 -17.56 1.12 -1.57
CA ILE A 51 -18.80 1.30 -0.81
C ILE A 51 -18.66 2.55 0.06
N THR A 52 -19.44 3.58 -0.22
CA THR A 52 -19.49 4.80 0.59
C THR A 52 -20.56 4.65 1.66
N HIS A 53 -20.21 4.88 2.93
CA HIS A 53 -21.10 4.89 4.08
C HIS A 53 -21.55 6.33 4.35
N LYS A 54 -22.86 6.58 4.27
CA LYS A 54 -23.42 7.91 4.46
C LYS A 54 -23.81 8.15 5.92
N PRO A 55 -23.86 9.42 6.37
CA PRO A 55 -24.23 9.75 7.75
C PRO A 55 -25.64 9.29 8.17
N ASP A 56 -26.55 9.11 7.22
CA ASP A 56 -27.92 8.61 7.44
C ASP A 56 -27.99 7.07 7.58
N GLY A 57 -26.83 6.38 7.54
CA GLY A 57 -26.74 4.92 7.63
C GLY A 57 -26.95 4.18 6.32
N THR A 58 -27.27 4.88 5.23
CA THR A 58 -27.37 4.27 3.90
C THR A 58 -25.97 4.12 3.26
N THR A 59 -25.88 3.25 2.24
CA THR A 59 -24.67 3.06 1.46
C THR A 59 -24.91 3.29 -0.02
N SER A 60 -23.86 3.67 -0.76
CA SER A 60 -23.83 3.60 -2.21
C SER A 60 -22.58 2.86 -2.64
N ALA A 61 -22.62 2.17 -3.77
CA ALA A 61 -21.48 1.43 -4.29
C ALA A 61 -21.18 1.83 -5.73
N GLU A 62 -19.90 1.88 -6.05
CA GLU A 62 -19.35 2.10 -7.39
C GLU A 62 -18.35 1.01 -7.71
N THR A 63 -18.14 0.74 -8.99
CA THR A 63 -17.07 -0.14 -9.46
C THR A 63 -15.95 0.71 -10.04
N TRP A 64 -14.73 0.45 -9.58
CA TRP A 64 -13.53 1.08 -10.08
C TRP A 64 -12.60 0.03 -10.67
N TYR A 65 -11.94 0.37 -11.77
CA TYR A 65 -10.95 -0.48 -12.40
C TYR A 65 -9.58 0.15 -12.23
N GLU A 66 -8.66 -0.59 -11.64
CA GLU A 66 -7.37 -0.04 -11.24
C GLU A 66 -6.20 -0.73 -11.93
N ALA A 67 -5.24 0.09 -12.34
CA ALA A 67 -3.94 -0.33 -12.81
C ALA A 67 -2.86 0.42 -12.06
N MET A 68 -1.83 -0.30 -11.62
CA MET A 68 -0.66 0.25 -10.95
C MET A 68 0.62 -0.12 -11.69
N SER A 69 1.57 0.81 -11.74
CA SER A 69 2.96 0.54 -12.11
C SER A 69 3.85 1.16 -11.03
N LEU A 70 4.51 0.30 -10.27
CA LEU A 70 5.29 0.69 -9.10
C LEU A 70 6.72 1.08 -9.49
N PRO A 71 7.26 2.14 -8.85
CA PRO A 71 6.61 2.99 -7.88
C PRO A 71 5.80 4.13 -8.52
N GLY A 72 4.84 4.64 -7.76
CA GLY A 72 4.27 5.98 -7.93
C GLY A 72 3.22 6.16 -9.03
N LYS A 73 2.77 5.11 -9.72
CA LYS A 73 1.76 5.23 -10.77
C LYS A 73 0.52 4.41 -10.43
N LEU A 74 -0.64 5.08 -10.44
CA LEU A 74 -1.95 4.47 -10.24
C LEU A 74 -2.96 5.16 -11.14
N ARG A 75 -3.68 4.36 -11.92
CA ARG A 75 -4.83 4.78 -12.73
C ARG A 75 -6.09 4.13 -12.17
N ILE A 76 -7.13 4.92 -12.01
CA ILE A 76 -8.46 4.53 -11.54
C ILE A 76 -9.46 4.94 -12.59
N ASP A 77 -10.08 4.01 -13.29
CA ASP A 77 -11.22 4.25 -14.19
C ASP A 77 -12.52 3.92 -13.45
N ILE A 78 -13.42 4.89 -13.30
CA ILE A 78 -14.69 4.74 -12.58
C ILE A 78 -15.80 4.34 -13.56
N ASP A 79 -16.57 3.31 -13.20
CA ASP A 79 -17.72 2.85 -14.02
C ASP A 79 -18.88 3.87 -14.02
N PRO A 80 -19.56 4.11 -15.16
CA PRO A 80 -19.29 3.57 -16.48
C PRO A 80 -18.07 4.24 -17.15
N THR A 81 -17.11 3.42 -17.56
CA THR A 81 -15.81 3.89 -18.04
C THR A 81 -15.86 4.75 -19.31
N GLU A 82 -16.97 4.65 -20.08
CA GLU A 82 -17.21 5.46 -21.29
C GLU A 82 -17.35 6.94 -20.96
N LYS A 83 -17.76 7.29 -19.75
CA LYS A 83 -17.82 8.69 -19.30
C LYS A 83 -16.42 9.31 -19.09
N GLY A 84 -15.40 8.48 -18.99
CA GLY A 84 -14.03 8.96 -18.77
C GLY A 84 -13.82 9.64 -17.42
N ASN A 85 -14.59 9.22 -16.38
CA ASN A 85 -14.37 9.66 -15.00
C ASN A 85 -13.27 8.83 -14.37
N GLY A 86 -12.44 9.46 -13.54
CA GLY A 86 -11.40 8.73 -12.83
C GLY A 86 -10.28 9.59 -12.28
N ILE A 87 -9.21 8.93 -11.85
CA ILE A 87 -8.06 9.56 -11.19
C ILE A 87 -6.78 8.94 -11.76
N LEU A 88 -5.78 9.78 -11.99
CA LEU A 88 -4.44 9.34 -12.37
C LEU A 88 -3.42 9.92 -11.39
N PHE A 89 -2.62 9.05 -10.81
CA PHE A 89 -1.40 9.40 -10.10
C PHE A 89 -0.22 9.04 -10.98
N ALA A 90 0.57 10.04 -11.35
CA ALA A 90 1.77 9.87 -12.17
C ALA A 90 2.73 11.06 -11.95
N ASP A 91 4.03 10.78 -12.00
CA ASP A 91 5.10 11.79 -11.93
C ASP A 91 4.96 12.75 -10.72
N GLY A 92 4.56 12.19 -9.55
CA GLY A 92 4.38 12.95 -8.31
C GLY A 92 3.17 13.89 -8.31
N LYS A 93 2.23 13.71 -9.23
CA LYS A 93 1.00 14.51 -9.36
C LYS A 93 -0.23 13.63 -9.33
N VAL A 94 -1.36 14.24 -8.95
CA VAL A 94 -2.69 13.66 -9.11
C VAL A 94 -3.50 14.48 -10.10
N PHE A 95 -4.15 13.79 -11.04
CA PHE A 95 -5.08 14.35 -12.03
C PHE A 95 -6.46 13.75 -11.78
N SER A 96 -7.48 14.57 -11.64
CA SER A 96 -8.88 14.12 -11.56
C SER A 96 -9.56 14.38 -12.90
N PHE A 97 -10.26 13.38 -13.39
CA PHE A 97 -10.97 13.45 -14.68
C PHE A 97 -12.48 13.38 -14.45
N ARG A 98 -13.20 14.25 -15.15
CA ARG A 98 -14.67 14.24 -15.25
C ARG A 98 -15.06 14.42 -16.71
N ASP A 99 -15.87 13.51 -17.22
CA ASP A 99 -16.29 13.47 -18.62
C ASP A 99 -15.09 13.54 -19.58
N GLY A 100 -14.04 12.78 -19.25
CA GLY A 100 -12.80 12.71 -20.01
C GLY A 100 -11.87 13.93 -19.92
N LYS A 101 -12.22 14.94 -19.13
CA LYS A 101 -11.48 16.20 -19.01
C LYS A 101 -10.86 16.36 -17.63
N THR A 102 -9.68 16.99 -17.58
CA THR A 102 -9.00 17.37 -16.33
C THR A 102 -8.69 18.86 -16.29
N THR A 103 -8.62 19.45 -15.12
CA THR A 103 -8.14 20.82 -14.89
C THR A 103 -6.61 20.91 -14.72
N GLY A 104 -5.91 19.79 -14.93
CA GLY A 104 -4.46 19.66 -14.76
C GLY A 104 -4.08 18.91 -13.48
N GLY A 105 -2.81 18.60 -13.37
CA GLY A 105 -2.25 17.87 -12.23
C GLY A 105 -1.80 18.80 -11.11
N ARG A 106 -1.98 18.37 -9.86
CA ARG A 106 -1.42 19.02 -8.67
C ARG A 106 -0.41 18.09 -7.99
N PRO A 107 0.67 18.61 -7.39
CA PRO A 107 1.62 17.79 -6.64
C PRO A 107 0.91 16.99 -5.54
N PHE A 108 1.19 15.69 -5.48
CA PHE A 108 0.61 14.82 -4.48
C PHE A 108 1.41 13.53 -4.33
N VAL A 109 1.76 13.20 -3.10
CA VAL A 109 2.32 11.89 -2.72
C VAL A 109 1.21 11.09 -2.05
N HIS A 110 0.84 9.96 -2.63
CA HIS A 110 -0.27 9.14 -2.13
C HIS A 110 0.20 8.25 -0.96
N PRO A 111 -0.23 8.51 0.29
CA PRO A 111 0.32 7.80 1.45
C PRO A 111 0.16 6.28 1.39
N LEU A 112 -0.98 5.80 0.89
CA LEU A 112 -1.25 4.36 0.80
C LEU A 112 -0.45 3.68 -0.31
N MET A 113 -0.13 4.39 -1.41
CA MET A 113 0.81 3.87 -2.41
C MET A 113 2.20 3.73 -1.81
N VAL A 114 2.69 4.76 -1.12
CA VAL A 114 4.02 4.74 -0.49
C VAL A 114 4.15 3.58 0.49
N LEU A 115 3.22 3.45 1.44
CA LEU A 115 3.32 2.49 2.54
C LEU A 115 2.82 1.08 2.17
N GLY A 116 1.81 0.97 1.30
CA GLY A 116 1.21 -0.30 0.93
C GLY A 116 1.88 -0.99 -0.25
N PHE A 117 2.60 -0.24 -1.09
CA PHE A 117 3.11 -0.75 -2.36
C PHE A 117 4.55 -0.33 -2.66
N ASP A 118 4.84 0.97 -2.73
CA ASP A 118 6.12 1.48 -3.23
C ASP A 118 7.30 1.17 -2.30
N VAL A 119 7.08 1.14 -0.98
CA VAL A 119 8.10 0.84 0.04
C VAL A 119 8.85 -0.47 -0.22
N TYR A 120 8.23 -1.40 -0.92
CA TYR A 120 8.81 -2.73 -1.19
C TYR A 120 9.76 -2.76 -2.41
N GLY A 121 9.78 -1.70 -3.23
CA GLY A 121 10.57 -1.69 -4.46
C GLY A 121 11.26 -0.37 -4.81
N GLN A 122 10.86 0.77 -4.20
CA GLN A 122 11.55 2.05 -4.42
C GLN A 122 12.74 2.22 -3.46
N PRO A 123 13.70 3.13 -3.74
CA PRO A 123 14.82 3.39 -2.83
C PRO A 123 14.36 3.75 -1.42
N VAL A 124 15.03 3.20 -0.41
CA VAL A 124 14.69 3.36 1.02
C VAL A 124 14.64 4.84 1.42
N GLU A 125 15.60 5.64 0.97
CA GLU A 125 15.70 7.07 1.26
C GLU A 125 14.53 7.86 0.69
N THR A 126 14.00 7.45 -0.47
CA THR A 126 12.80 8.03 -1.06
C THR A 126 11.59 7.79 -0.17
N THR A 127 11.40 6.55 0.29
CA THR A 127 10.32 6.21 1.22
C THR A 127 10.44 6.98 2.53
N ILE A 128 11.64 7.03 3.13
CA ILE A 128 11.91 7.79 4.36
C ILE A 128 11.51 9.27 4.20
N SER A 129 11.94 9.90 3.10
CA SER A 129 11.61 11.30 2.81
C SER A 129 10.10 11.53 2.67
N GLN A 130 9.41 10.64 1.94
CA GLN A 130 7.96 10.71 1.76
C GLN A 130 7.20 10.54 3.09
N VAL A 131 7.60 9.56 3.93
CA VAL A 131 6.97 9.30 5.23
C VAL A 131 7.19 10.46 6.21
N LYS A 132 8.39 11.05 6.23
CA LYS A 132 8.65 12.29 6.99
C LYS A 132 7.77 13.45 6.50
N GLY A 133 7.57 13.56 5.19
CA GLY A 133 6.65 14.54 4.58
C GLY A 133 5.18 14.37 4.99
N MET A 134 4.78 13.19 5.43
CA MET A 134 3.45 12.92 6.01
C MET A 134 3.33 13.36 7.48
N GLY A 135 4.40 13.87 8.09
CA GLY A 135 4.43 14.29 9.50
C GLY A 135 4.60 13.13 10.48
N ILE A 136 5.08 11.97 10.04
CA ILE A 136 5.32 10.80 10.89
C ILE A 136 6.74 10.86 11.45
N ASP A 137 6.86 10.79 12.77
CA ASP A 137 8.15 10.76 13.47
C ASP A 137 8.76 9.37 13.45
N LEU A 138 9.77 9.16 12.60
CA LEU A 138 10.46 7.87 12.46
C LEU A 138 11.35 7.50 13.65
N SER A 139 11.64 8.44 14.57
CA SER A 139 12.38 8.14 15.79
C SER A 139 11.53 7.41 16.84
N VAL A 140 10.22 7.51 16.73
CA VAL A 140 9.26 6.88 17.65
C VAL A 140 8.80 5.54 17.05
N ILE A 141 9.25 4.44 17.65
CA ILE A 141 8.80 3.09 17.29
C ILE A 141 8.47 2.29 18.55
N ARG A 142 7.47 1.45 18.47
CA ARG A 142 7.09 0.48 19.50
C ARG A 142 6.50 -0.78 18.90
N GLN A 143 6.36 -1.80 19.73
CA GLN A 143 5.62 -3.01 19.39
C GLN A 143 4.24 -2.96 20.04
N ASP A 144 3.26 -3.55 19.35
CA ASP A 144 1.88 -3.63 19.82
C ASP A 144 1.18 -4.87 19.24
N LYS A 145 -0.11 -5.01 19.52
CA LYS A 145 -0.99 -6.02 18.90
C LYS A 145 -2.09 -5.33 18.08
N TRP A 146 -2.35 -5.88 16.89
CA TRP A 146 -3.43 -5.44 16.01
C TRP A 146 -4.16 -6.64 15.43
N LEU A 147 -5.49 -6.74 15.68
CA LEU A 147 -6.31 -7.86 15.23
C LEU A 147 -5.67 -9.23 15.53
N GLY A 148 -5.10 -9.37 16.75
CA GLY A 148 -4.45 -10.60 17.22
C GLY A 148 -3.04 -10.86 16.69
N LYS A 149 -2.47 -9.96 15.87
CA LYS A 149 -1.11 -10.07 15.32
C LYS A 149 -0.16 -9.10 16.02
N ASP A 150 1.11 -9.50 16.13
CA ASP A 150 2.16 -8.60 16.58
C ASP A 150 2.50 -7.62 15.47
N VAL A 151 2.61 -6.32 15.81
CA VAL A 151 2.88 -5.23 14.88
C VAL A 151 3.99 -4.32 15.40
N TYR A 152 4.66 -3.63 14.47
CA TYR A 152 5.40 -2.41 14.74
C TYR A 152 4.48 -1.21 14.54
N VAL A 153 4.60 -0.22 15.40
CA VAL A 153 3.92 1.08 15.31
C VAL A 153 4.97 2.16 15.27
N VAL A 154 4.96 2.99 14.23
CA VAL A 154 5.90 4.09 14.01
C VAL A 154 5.15 5.41 14.04
N GLY A 155 5.68 6.39 14.76
CA GLY A 155 5.17 7.77 14.80
C GLY A 155 4.44 8.13 16.09
N ALA A 156 3.98 7.16 16.89
CA ALA A 156 3.18 7.47 18.08
C ALA A 156 3.51 6.57 19.28
N LYS A 157 3.35 7.12 20.47
CA LYS A 157 3.47 6.41 21.75
C LYS A 157 2.24 5.54 22.02
N SER A 158 2.36 4.63 22.98
CA SER A 158 1.23 3.78 23.41
C SER A 158 0.05 4.64 23.90
N GLY A 159 -1.17 4.26 23.49
CA GLY A 159 -2.41 4.97 23.82
C GLY A 159 -2.70 6.22 22.96
N ASP A 160 -1.77 6.65 22.12
CA ASP A 160 -1.99 7.77 21.20
C ASP A 160 -2.65 7.29 19.92
N ALA A 161 -3.90 7.69 19.71
CA ALA A 161 -4.72 7.33 18.55
C ALA A 161 -4.91 8.49 17.55
N ALA A 162 -4.21 9.62 17.72
CA ALA A 162 -4.40 10.82 16.90
C ALA A 162 -3.13 11.27 16.16
N THR A 163 -1.97 11.11 16.76
CA THR A 163 -0.69 11.47 16.12
C THR A 163 -0.47 10.64 14.84
N PRO A 164 0.01 11.27 13.75
CA PRO A 164 0.33 10.55 12.51
C PRO A 164 1.24 9.36 12.74
N GLN A 165 0.82 8.17 12.30
CA GLN A 165 1.51 6.92 12.56
C GLN A 165 1.14 5.85 11.55
N PHE A 166 2.05 4.92 11.27
CA PHE A 166 1.75 3.73 10.48
C PHE A 166 2.12 2.44 11.20
N TRP A 167 1.44 1.36 10.85
CA TRP A 167 1.54 0.06 11.50
C TRP A 167 1.92 -1.02 10.49
N VAL A 168 2.80 -1.93 10.90
CA VAL A 168 3.36 -3.00 10.05
C VAL A 168 3.28 -4.33 10.78
N ASP A 169 2.75 -5.36 10.14
CA ASP A 169 2.75 -6.73 10.65
C ASP A 169 4.19 -7.24 10.81
N LYS A 170 4.56 -7.68 12.03
CA LYS A 170 5.94 -8.09 12.34
C LYS A 170 6.41 -9.31 11.57
N LYS A 171 5.52 -10.24 11.28
CA LYS A 171 5.85 -11.50 10.61
C LYS A 171 6.07 -11.30 9.13
N THR A 172 5.17 -10.58 8.49
CA THR A 172 5.18 -10.38 7.04
C THR A 172 5.89 -9.11 6.62
N LEU A 173 6.06 -8.13 7.49
CA LEU A 173 6.52 -6.77 7.20
C LEU A 173 5.67 -6.09 6.12
N VAL A 174 4.36 -6.37 6.10
CA VAL A 174 3.40 -5.63 5.29
C VAL A 174 2.73 -4.54 6.12
N PHE A 175 2.47 -3.41 5.47
CA PHE A 175 1.71 -2.30 6.02
C PHE A 175 0.28 -2.76 6.36
N VAL A 176 -0.27 -2.34 7.51
CA VAL A 176 -1.64 -2.76 7.91
C VAL A 176 -2.54 -1.60 8.34
N ARG A 177 -1.98 -0.46 8.76
CA ARG A 177 -2.79 0.65 9.28
C ARG A 177 -2.06 1.99 9.16
N LEU A 178 -2.81 3.03 8.82
CA LEU A 178 -2.35 4.41 8.81
C LEU A 178 -3.31 5.27 9.63
N ILE A 179 -2.77 6.15 10.46
CA ILE A 179 -3.51 7.21 11.16
C ILE A 179 -2.91 8.55 10.74
N GLN A 180 -3.75 9.50 10.37
CA GLN A 180 -3.35 10.84 9.96
C GLN A 180 -4.34 11.88 10.48
N ALA A 181 -3.89 13.12 10.64
CA ALA A 181 -4.79 14.23 10.88
C ALA A 181 -5.64 14.50 9.63
N ALA A 182 -6.92 14.76 9.81
CA ALA A 182 -7.89 15.01 8.76
C ALA A 182 -8.65 16.34 8.99
N GLY A 183 -9.40 16.77 7.97
CA GLY A 183 -10.12 18.04 7.99
C GLY A 183 -9.21 19.24 7.67
N ARG A 184 -9.82 20.39 7.37
CA ARG A 184 -9.07 21.62 7.07
C ARG A 184 -8.30 22.15 8.27
N ASP A 185 -8.84 21.97 9.46
CA ASP A 185 -8.25 22.39 10.74
C ASP A 185 -7.39 21.29 11.38
N LYS A 186 -7.27 20.13 10.74
CA LYS A 186 -6.52 18.96 11.22
C LYS A 186 -6.95 18.44 12.61
N LYS A 187 -8.21 18.66 13.01
CA LYS A 187 -8.74 18.20 14.29
C LYS A 187 -9.35 16.80 14.25
N SER A 188 -9.79 16.38 13.08
CA SER A 188 -10.30 15.01 12.88
C SER A 188 -9.15 14.03 12.64
N VAL A 189 -9.41 12.77 12.95
CA VAL A 189 -8.50 11.65 12.76
C VAL A 189 -9.01 10.80 11.61
N ALA A 190 -8.20 10.68 10.55
CA ALA A 190 -8.42 9.69 9.51
C ALA A 190 -7.66 8.40 9.83
N GLU A 191 -8.33 7.28 9.72
CA GLU A 191 -7.74 5.96 9.85
C GLU A 191 -7.99 5.15 8.57
N THR A 192 -6.95 4.46 8.10
CA THR A 192 -7.05 3.49 7.00
C THR A 192 -6.51 2.15 7.47
N GLN A 193 -7.26 1.08 7.22
CA GLN A 193 -6.89 -0.28 7.57
C GLN A 193 -6.78 -1.14 6.30
N PHE A 194 -5.66 -1.87 6.16
CA PHE A 194 -5.43 -2.84 5.09
C PHE A 194 -5.66 -4.26 5.64
N ASN A 195 -6.69 -4.93 5.15
CA ASN A 195 -7.16 -6.21 5.67
C ASN A 195 -7.18 -7.30 4.59
N LYS A 196 -7.47 -8.53 4.98
CA LYS A 196 -7.68 -9.68 4.09
C LYS A 196 -6.57 -9.87 3.05
N TYR A 197 -5.33 -9.81 3.50
CA TYR A 197 -4.17 -9.95 2.61
C TYR A 197 -4.15 -11.28 1.84
N VAL A 198 -4.02 -11.19 0.53
CA VAL A 198 -3.83 -12.32 -0.40
C VAL A 198 -2.44 -12.27 -1.02
N LYS A 199 -1.89 -13.42 -1.38
CA LYS A 199 -0.62 -13.51 -2.11
C LYS A 199 -0.80 -13.06 -3.55
N ALA A 200 0.15 -12.23 -4.03
CA ALA A 200 0.25 -11.81 -5.42
C ALA A 200 1.73 -11.89 -5.83
N LYS A 201 2.10 -12.91 -6.63
CA LYS A 201 3.50 -13.20 -6.95
C LYS A 201 4.37 -13.31 -5.69
N GLY A 202 5.46 -12.54 -5.62
CA GLY A 202 6.33 -12.48 -4.44
C GLY A 202 5.86 -11.54 -3.33
N GLY A 203 4.78 -10.79 -3.56
CA GLY A 203 4.22 -9.79 -2.65
C GLY A 203 2.85 -10.17 -2.07
N TRP A 204 2.13 -9.15 -1.62
CA TRP A 204 0.82 -9.23 -1.01
C TRP A 204 -0.06 -8.07 -1.46
N VAL A 205 -1.37 -8.29 -1.52
CA VAL A 205 -2.38 -7.26 -1.75
C VAL A 205 -3.43 -7.37 -0.65
N ALA A 206 -3.79 -6.26 -0.02
CA ALA A 206 -4.95 -6.21 0.86
C ALA A 206 -6.20 -6.29 -0.01
N ALA A 207 -7.01 -7.33 0.15
CA ALA A 207 -8.26 -7.48 -0.60
C ALA A 207 -9.41 -6.66 -0.02
N GLU A 208 -9.20 -6.01 1.12
CA GLU A 208 -10.14 -5.10 1.75
C GLU A 208 -9.40 -3.91 2.36
N VAL A 209 -9.87 -2.71 2.09
CA VAL A 209 -9.38 -1.48 2.72
C VAL A 209 -10.55 -0.75 3.36
N LEU A 210 -10.41 -0.39 4.63
CA LEU A 210 -11.42 0.32 5.40
C LEU A 210 -10.93 1.72 5.74
N PHE A 211 -11.82 2.71 5.56
CA PHE A 211 -11.53 4.11 5.90
C PHE A 211 -12.49 4.60 6.97
N PHE A 212 -11.93 5.33 7.92
CA PHE A 212 -12.68 5.92 9.03
C PHE A 212 -12.30 7.40 9.21
N ILE A 213 -13.27 8.19 9.64
CA ILE A 213 -13.05 9.54 10.16
C ILE A 213 -13.64 9.57 11.56
N ASP A 214 -12.83 9.94 12.56
CA ASP A 214 -13.21 9.98 13.98
C ASP A 214 -13.91 8.68 14.44
N GLY A 215 -13.37 7.53 14.02
CA GLY A 215 -13.86 6.19 14.34
C GLY A 215 -15.12 5.75 13.59
N LYS A 216 -15.68 6.59 12.70
CA LYS A 216 -16.86 6.25 11.88
C LYS A 216 -16.40 5.79 10.50
N ALA A 217 -16.89 4.63 10.05
CA ALA A 217 -16.62 4.13 8.71
C ALA A 217 -17.16 5.10 7.66
N THR A 218 -16.34 5.46 6.70
CA THR A 218 -16.70 6.34 5.58
C THR A 218 -16.68 5.62 4.25
N THR A 219 -15.71 4.71 4.07
CA THR A 219 -15.55 3.95 2.82
C THR A 219 -15.05 2.54 3.12
N THR A 220 -15.55 1.58 2.38
CA THR A 220 -15.01 0.21 2.29
C THR A 220 -14.67 -0.06 0.84
N GLU A 221 -13.45 -0.54 0.61
CA GLU A 221 -13.00 -1.01 -0.70
C GLU A 221 -12.80 -2.52 -0.64
N GLU A 222 -13.38 -3.24 -1.60
CA GLU A 222 -13.24 -4.69 -1.75
C GLU A 222 -12.61 -4.97 -3.12
N TYR A 223 -11.47 -5.66 -3.14
CA TYR A 223 -10.70 -5.94 -4.35
C TYR A 223 -10.93 -7.36 -4.85
N SER A 224 -11.18 -7.47 -6.14
CA SER A 224 -11.34 -8.73 -6.87
C SER A 224 -10.53 -8.72 -8.17
N ASP A 225 -10.47 -9.85 -8.87
CA ASP A 225 -9.75 -10.01 -10.14
C ASP A 225 -8.29 -9.49 -10.09
N ILE A 226 -7.62 -9.70 -8.94
CA ILE A 226 -6.27 -9.22 -8.66
C ILE A 226 -5.26 -9.95 -9.57
N GLN A 227 -4.50 -9.20 -10.38
CA GLN A 227 -3.47 -9.74 -11.28
C GLN A 227 -2.17 -8.94 -11.11
N ALA A 228 -1.07 -9.63 -10.83
CA ALA A 228 0.26 -9.04 -10.64
C ALA A 228 1.17 -9.34 -11.83
N ASP A 229 2.12 -8.42 -12.11
CA ASP A 229 3.09 -8.47 -13.22
C ASP A 229 2.44 -8.61 -14.58
N VAL A 230 1.32 -7.92 -14.79
CA VAL A 230 0.67 -7.82 -16.10
C VAL A 230 1.39 -6.78 -16.97
N ALA A 231 1.43 -7.02 -18.27
CA ALA A 231 1.91 -6.02 -19.22
C ALA A 231 0.88 -4.88 -19.32
N LEU A 232 1.34 -3.65 -19.10
CA LEU A 232 0.52 -2.44 -19.15
C LEU A 232 1.10 -1.49 -20.19
N ASP A 233 0.24 -0.85 -20.96
CA ASP A 233 0.64 0.19 -21.91
C ASP A 233 1.23 1.39 -21.17
N ALA A 234 2.37 1.89 -21.63
CA ALA A 234 3.02 3.06 -21.04
C ALA A 234 2.16 4.33 -21.10
N ASP A 235 1.31 4.44 -22.11
CA ASP A 235 0.39 5.55 -22.30
C ASP A 235 -0.74 5.62 -21.26
N LEU A 236 -0.97 4.55 -20.49
CA LEU A 236 -1.90 4.58 -19.34
C LEU A 236 -1.54 5.66 -18.32
N TRP A 237 -0.27 6.06 -18.27
CA TRP A 237 0.26 7.03 -17.32
C TRP A 237 0.34 8.46 -17.88
N ASN A 238 -0.07 8.65 -19.16
CA ASN A 238 -0.10 9.95 -19.79
C ASN A 238 -1.49 10.60 -19.65
N PRO A 239 -1.63 11.71 -18.91
CA PRO A 239 -2.91 12.38 -18.72
C PRO A 239 -3.54 12.89 -20.03
N GLU A 240 -2.73 13.21 -21.05
CA GLU A 240 -3.22 13.67 -22.35
C GLU A 240 -3.87 12.53 -23.16
N LYS A 241 -3.52 11.29 -22.86
CA LYS A 241 -4.07 10.09 -23.50
C LYS A 241 -5.17 9.41 -22.66
N TRP A 242 -5.72 10.09 -21.67
CA TRP A 242 -6.67 9.54 -20.69
C TRP A 242 -7.81 8.75 -21.33
N THR A 243 -8.45 9.28 -22.37
CA THR A 243 -9.59 8.63 -23.04
C THR A 243 -9.22 7.81 -24.27
N SER A 244 -8.03 8.00 -24.85
CA SER A 244 -7.63 7.40 -26.12
C SER A 244 -6.75 6.14 -25.97
N VAL A 245 -6.13 5.92 -24.79
CA VAL A 245 -5.30 4.75 -24.53
C VAL A 245 -6.16 3.46 -24.45
N ASP A 246 -5.59 2.35 -24.88
CA ASP A 246 -6.22 1.04 -24.70
C ASP A 246 -6.30 0.66 -23.21
N ARG A 247 -7.53 0.44 -22.73
CA ARG A 247 -7.86 0.09 -21.35
C ARG A 247 -8.35 -1.34 -21.22
N THR A 248 -7.76 -2.25 -22.00
CA THR A 248 -8.17 -3.68 -21.97
C THR A 248 -7.75 -4.39 -20.69
N TYR A 249 -6.93 -3.77 -19.82
CA TYR A 249 -6.44 -4.38 -18.59
C TYR A 249 -7.56 -4.86 -17.65
N TYR A 250 -8.76 -4.27 -17.71
CA TYR A 250 -9.91 -4.69 -16.90
C TYR A 250 -10.96 -5.52 -17.67
N LYS A 251 -10.79 -5.69 -18.98
CA LYS A 251 -11.69 -6.57 -19.75
C LYS A 251 -11.25 -8.00 -19.55
N LYS A 252 -12.12 -8.86 -19.05
CA LYS A 252 -11.85 -10.31 -19.00
C LYS A 252 -11.58 -10.80 -20.43
N LYS A 253 -10.45 -11.49 -20.63
CA LYS A 253 -10.16 -12.24 -21.87
C LYS A 253 -11.06 -13.44 -21.95
#